data_d5e205c9d0f930e405abbb47a30129f6
#
_entry.id   d5e205c9d0f930e405abbb47a30129f6
#
_cell.length_a   1.000
_cell.length_b   1.000
_cell.length_c   1.000
_cell.angle_alpha   90.00
_cell.angle_beta   90.00
_cell.angle_gamma   90.00
#
_symmetry.space_group_name_H-M   'P 1'
#
loop_
_entity.id
_entity.type
_entity.pdbx_description
1 polymer ?
#
loop_
_entity_poly.entity_id
_entity_poly.type
_entity_poly.pdbx_seq_one_letter_code
_entity_poly.pdbx_strand_id
1 'polypeptide(L)'
;MNLVPVDTDTHFAHLQQRLANADAAVRRVALVEFADVEDESLLPAIAAMLRRDPDPTLRAEAARALAGWGDGDVVDALADALCDAPQVRSAAALALTELKDPVAGERLVHRTRHTDAFVCAAVLRALRELRIAAAAEPASAALRHADAVVRREAIGVLGWLRHAPALPDLARRAQADADAEVRCAAVGALGLAAAEQAAAVLPALCAALRDAAWQVREEAATTLGKVAQARPLRAVACAALREAMEDDYWQVRLRAARSLGRLRDAEALPVLIEALAHRAGNLRKEAAIALGEVGDTRALAALSAASADPDPEVRKASRLAVQRLS
;
A
#
# COMPACT_ATOMS: atom_id res chain seq x y z
N MET A 1 -8.94 40.79 -34.45
CA MET A 1 -7.88 39.87 -34.85
C MET A 1 -8.55 38.48 -34.90
N ASN A 2 -8.94 38.05 -36.11
CA ASN A 2 -9.63 36.77 -36.31
C ASN A 2 -8.63 35.64 -36.04
N LEU A 3 -8.83 34.90 -34.97
CA LEU A 3 -8.20 33.61 -34.79
C LEU A 3 -8.77 32.67 -35.89
N VAL A 4 -7.95 32.37 -36.88
CA VAL A 4 -8.25 31.32 -37.85
C VAL A 4 -8.38 30.03 -37.04
N PRO A 5 -9.48 29.25 -37.13
CA PRO A 5 -9.55 27.97 -36.47
C PRO A 5 -8.42 27.11 -37.04
N VAL A 6 -7.54 26.64 -36.17
CA VAL A 6 -6.54 25.65 -36.54
C VAL A 6 -7.33 24.43 -36.98
N ASP A 7 -7.14 24.05 -38.26
CA ASP A 7 -7.76 22.84 -38.81
C ASP A 7 -7.18 21.63 -38.04
N THR A 8 -7.98 21.06 -37.15
CA THR A 8 -7.59 19.98 -36.26
C THR A 8 -7.04 18.79 -37.03
N ASP A 9 -7.61 18.47 -38.21
CA ASP A 9 -7.14 17.39 -39.07
C ASP A 9 -5.75 17.62 -39.61
N THR A 10 -5.41 18.88 -39.97
CA THR A 10 -4.08 19.27 -40.44
C THR A 10 -3.04 19.23 -39.32
N HIS A 11 -3.39 19.64 -38.12
CA HIS A 11 -2.51 19.56 -36.94
C HIS A 11 -2.21 18.12 -36.57
N PHE A 12 -3.22 17.25 -36.53
CA PHE A 12 -3.08 15.82 -36.27
C PHE A 12 -2.13 15.14 -37.25
N ALA A 13 -2.34 15.31 -38.58
CA ALA A 13 -1.51 14.70 -39.60
C ALA A 13 -0.03 15.16 -39.49
N HIS A 14 0.20 16.42 -39.16
CA HIS A 14 1.53 16.98 -38.94
C HIS A 14 2.22 16.38 -37.69
N LEU A 15 1.48 16.23 -36.57
CA LEU A 15 2.04 15.64 -35.36
C LEU A 15 2.37 14.15 -35.57
N GLN A 16 1.48 13.40 -36.23
CA GLN A 16 1.74 12.01 -36.60
C GLN A 16 2.99 11.85 -37.49
N GLN A 17 3.17 12.73 -38.46
CA GLN A 17 4.36 12.74 -39.32
C GLN A 17 5.65 13.02 -38.53
N ARG A 18 5.60 13.92 -37.53
CA ARG A 18 6.74 14.23 -36.66
C ARG A 18 7.08 13.09 -35.72
N LEU A 19 6.09 12.37 -35.20
CA LEU A 19 6.28 11.16 -34.40
C LEU A 19 6.99 10.04 -35.17
N ALA A 20 6.86 10.02 -36.50
CA ALA A 20 7.54 9.06 -37.38
C ALA A 20 8.85 9.59 -38.00
N ASN A 21 9.34 10.78 -37.59
CA ASN A 21 10.53 11.41 -38.17
C ASN A 21 11.80 10.59 -37.88
N ALA A 22 12.75 10.62 -38.82
CA ALA A 22 14.07 9.96 -38.66
C ALA A 22 14.90 10.57 -37.52
N ASP A 23 14.76 11.90 -37.29
CA ASP A 23 15.46 12.62 -36.21
C ASP A 23 14.78 12.40 -34.86
N ALA A 24 15.53 11.85 -33.89
CA ALA A 24 15.07 11.59 -32.53
C ALA A 24 14.63 12.88 -31.79
N ALA A 25 15.27 14.02 -32.05
CA ALA A 25 14.91 15.30 -31.45
C ALA A 25 13.52 15.76 -31.92
N VAL A 26 13.20 15.56 -33.20
CA VAL A 26 11.87 15.88 -33.76
C VAL A 26 10.81 14.97 -33.15
N ARG A 27 11.08 13.66 -33.03
CA ARG A 27 10.15 12.71 -32.40
C ARG A 27 9.88 13.07 -30.93
N ARG A 28 10.95 13.48 -30.18
CA ARG A 28 10.83 13.89 -28.78
C ARG A 28 9.93 15.13 -28.63
N VAL A 29 10.14 16.16 -29.45
CA VAL A 29 9.28 17.37 -29.40
C VAL A 29 7.83 17.02 -29.70
N ALA A 30 7.59 16.14 -30.70
CA ALA A 30 6.23 15.69 -31.02
C ALA A 30 5.58 14.90 -29.87
N LEU A 31 6.36 14.11 -29.13
CA LEU A 31 5.86 13.34 -27.97
C LEU A 31 5.48 14.27 -26.81
N VAL A 32 6.27 15.33 -26.57
CA VAL A 32 5.92 16.36 -25.56
C VAL A 32 4.62 17.09 -25.95
N GLU A 33 4.48 17.45 -27.22
CA GLU A 33 3.29 18.12 -27.75
C GLU A 33 2.03 17.21 -27.62
N PHE A 34 2.16 15.88 -27.82
CA PHE A 34 1.09 14.92 -27.57
C PHE A 34 0.62 14.96 -26.10
N ALA A 35 1.55 15.03 -25.15
CA ALA A 35 1.21 15.06 -23.73
C ALA A 35 0.42 16.32 -23.33
N ASP A 36 0.56 17.42 -24.07
CA ASP A 36 -0.20 18.66 -23.86
C ASP A 36 -1.61 18.64 -24.54
N VAL A 37 -1.72 17.91 -25.66
CA VAL A 37 -2.96 17.88 -26.48
C VAL A 37 -3.90 16.75 -26.04
N GLU A 38 -3.34 15.63 -25.55
CA GLU A 38 -4.07 14.42 -25.10
C GLU A 38 -5.08 13.88 -26.15
N ASP A 39 -4.70 13.88 -27.43
CA ASP A 39 -5.57 13.40 -28.52
C ASP A 39 -5.52 11.86 -28.65
N GLU A 40 -6.63 11.21 -28.30
CA GLU A 40 -6.77 9.73 -28.32
C GLU A 40 -6.43 9.14 -29.70
N SER A 41 -6.66 9.87 -30.79
CA SER A 41 -6.40 9.38 -32.15
C SER A 41 -4.89 9.11 -32.43
N LEU A 42 -3.99 9.67 -31.60
CA LEU A 42 -2.55 9.46 -31.67
C LEU A 42 -2.06 8.26 -30.83
N LEU A 43 -2.90 7.68 -29.99
CA LEU A 43 -2.51 6.53 -29.14
C LEU A 43 -1.86 5.40 -29.92
N PRO A 44 -2.37 4.97 -31.10
CA PRO A 44 -1.70 3.94 -31.88
C PRO A 44 -0.28 4.31 -32.34
N ALA A 45 -0.04 5.58 -32.64
CA ALA A 45 1.28 6.05 -33.05
C ALA A 45 2.27 6.05 -31.86
N ILE A 46 1.81 6.48 -30.68
CA ILE A 46 2.65 6.47 -29.46
C ILE A 46 2.89 5.03 -29.01
N ALA A 47 1.91 4.14 -29.07
CA ALA A 47 2.08 2.71 -28.78
C ALA A 47 3.09 2.05 -29.75
N ALA A 48 3.05 2.42 -31.03
CA ALA A 48 4.04 1.97 -32.00
C ALA A 48 5.45 2.50 -31.69
N MET A 49 5.58 3.76 -31.25
CA MET A 49 6.85 4.33 -30.80
C MET A 49 7.38 3.58 -29.58
N LEU A 50 6.55 3.30 -28.57
CA LEU A 50 6.93 2.51 -27.40
C LEU A 50 7.49 1.14 -27.80
N ARG A 51 6.90 0.47 -28.77
CA ARG A 51 7.33 -0.86 -29.21
C ARG A 51 8.58 -0.85 -30.08
N ARG A 52 8.83 0.21 -30.87
CA ARG A 52 9.76 0.14 -32.02
C ARG A 52 10.77 1.28 -32.14
N ASP A 53 10.66 2.36 -31.33
CA ASP A 53 11.63 3.45 -31.43
C ASP A 53 13.06 2.92 -31.14
N PRO A 54 14.06 3.23 -31.99
CA PRO A 54 15.43 2.78 -31.75
C PRO A 54 16.03 3.37 -30.46
N ASP A 55 15.59 4.56 -30.02
CA ASP A 55 16.06 5.19 -28.81
C ASP A 55 15.27 4.72 -27.57
N PRO A 56 15.89 3.98 -26.64
CA PRO A 56 15.22 3.53 -25.43
C PRO A 56 14.75 4.67 -24.53
N THR A 57 15.33 5.87 -24.67
CA THR A 57 14.89 7.06 -23.95
C THR A 57 13.51 7.51 -24.46
N LEU A 58 13.33 7.53 -25.77
CA LEU A 58 12.02 7.86 -26.38
C LEU A 58 10.98 6.78 -26.09
N ARG A 59 11.36 5.47 -26.09
CA ARG A 59 10.43 4.44 -25.64
C ARG A 59 9.97 4.65 -24.19
N ALA A 60 10.90 5.03 -23.29
CA ALA A 60 10.53 5.32 -21.90
C ALA A 60 9.64 6.57 -21.77
N GLU A 61 9.87 7.60 -22.58
CA GLU A 61 9.03 8.79 -22.64
C GLU A 61 7.64 8.46 -23.20
N ALA A 62 7.55 7.63 -24.25
CA ALA A 62 6.29 7.12 -24.80
C ALA A 62 5.50 6.31 -23.75
N ALA A 63 6.16 5.45 -22.98
CA ALA A 63 5.50 4.74 -21.88
C ALA A 63 4.87 5.69 -20.84
N ARG A 64 5.57 6.78 -20.50
CA ARG A 64 5.02 7.81 -19.58
C ARG A 64 3.84 8.57 -20.18
N ALA A 65 3.93 8.90 -21.46
CA ALA A 65 2.86 9.59 -22.18
C ALA A 65 1.58 8.76 -22.32
N LEU A 66 1.72 7.42 -22.28
CA LEU A 66 0.61 6.48 -22.30
C LEU A 66 0.05 6.16 -20.90
N ALA A 67 0.55 6.78 -19.84
CA ALA A 67 0.06 6.54 -18.49
C ALA A 67 -1.41 6.95 -18.35
N GLY A 68 -2.23 6.07 -17.76
CA GLY A 68 -3.67 6.32 -17.56
C GLY A 68 -4.58 5.97 -18.73
N TRP A 69 -4.03 5.75 -19.94
CA TRP A 69 -4.82 5.34 -21.10
C TRP A 69 -5.15 3.85 -21.06
N GLY A 70 -6.46 3.53 -21.02
CA GLY A 70 -6.97 2.15 -20.90
C GLY A 70 -7.23 1.43 -22.23
N ASP A 71 -6.89 2.03 -23.38
CA ASP A 71 -7.03 1.39 -24.68
C ASP A 71 -6.27 0.06 -24.76
N GLY A 72 -6.90 -0.95 -25.36
CA GLY A 72 -6.35 -2.31 -25.35
C GLY A 72 -4.98 -2.44 -26.00
N ASP A 73 -4.70 -1.71 -27.10
CA ASP A 73 -3.39 -1.72 -27.74
C ASP A 73 -2.33 -1.01 -26.92
N VAL A 74 -2.71 0.06 -26.20
CA VAL A 74 -1.86 0.78 -25.26
C VAL A 74 -1.47 -0.11 -24.09
N VAL A 75 -2.44 -0.80 -23.47
CA VAL A 75 -2.22 -1.71 -22.35
C VAL A 75 -1.28 -2.85 -22.75
N ASP A 76 -1.50 -3.43 -23.93
CA ASP A 76 -0.63 -4.48 -24.47
C ASP A 76 0.80 -3.96 -24.76
N ALA A 77 0.94 -2.74 -25.32
CA ALA A 77 2.24 -2.11 -25.54
C ALA A 77 3.00 -1.86 -24.24
N LEU A 78 2.32 -1.32 -23.21
CA LEU A 78 2.91 -1.12 -21.89
C LEU A 78 3.31 -2.45 -21.24
N ALA A 79 2.47 -3.49 -21.37
CA ALA A 79 2.77 -4.81 -20.83
C ALA A 79 3.96 -5.49 -21.54
N ASP A 80 4.10 -5.33 -22.85
CA ASP A 80 5.26 -5.82 -23.62
C ASP A 80 6.54 -5.07 -23.21
N ALA A 81 6.44 -3.76 -22.98
CA ALA A 81 7.56 -2.91 -22.59
C ALA A 81 8.13 -3.25 -21.19
N LEU A 82 7.45 -4.06 -20.39
CA LEU A 82 8.01 -4.60 -19.13
C LEU A 82 9.21 -5.53 -19.36
N CYS A 83 9.42 -6.02 -20.59
CA CYS A 83 10.57 -6.86 -20.97
C CYS A 83 11.68 -6.06 -21.66
N ASP A 84 11.56 -4.74 -21.79
CA ASP A 84 12.50 -3.86 -22.50
C ASP A 84 13.71 -3.45 -21.61
N ALA A 85 14.51 -2.49 -22.08
CA ALA A 85 15.63 -1.89 -21.35
C ALA A 85 15.18 -1.33 -19.96
N PRO A 86 16.06 -1.26 -18.96
CA PRO A 86 15.71 -0.92 -17.58
C PRO A 86 14.88 0.35 -17.41
N GLN A 87 15.20 1.43 -18.14
CA GLN A 87 14.44 2.68 -18.08
C GLN A 87 13.05 2.56 -18.69
N VAL A 88 12.89 1.76 -19.74
CA VAL A 88 11.62 1.55 -20.43
C VAL A 88 10.70 0.69 -19.57
N ARG A 89 11.21 -0.44 -19.05
CA ARG A 89 10.42 -1.32 -18.18
C ARG A 89 9.97 -0.62 -16.90
N SER A 90 10.79 0.26 -16.34
CA SER A 90 10.43 1.04 -15.16
C SER A 90 9.33 2.07 -15.46
N ALA A 91 9.41 2.76 -16.60
CA ALA A 91 8.38 3.70 -17.04
C ALA A 91 7.05 2.99 -17.35
N ALA A 92 7.11 1.84 -18.04
CA ALA A 92 5.92 1.03 -18.34
C ALA A 92 5.26 0.49 -17.06
N ALA A 93 6.05 0.00 -16.09
CA ALA A 93 5.54 -0.48 -14.83
C ALA A 93 4.81 0.62 -14.04
N LEU A 94 5.33 1.85 -14.07
CA LEU A 94 4.68 3.00 -13.45
C LEU A 94 3.39 3.39 -14.19
N ALA A 95 3.44 3.48 -15.51
CA ALA A 95 2.28 3.81 -16.35
C ALA A 95 1.11 2.84 -16.13
N LEU A 96 1.38 1.54 -16.00
CA LEU A 96 0.36 0.53 -15.71
C LEU A 96 -0.35 0.74 -14.36
N THR A 97 0.29 1.40 -13.38
CA THR A 97 -0.36 1.71 -12.08
C THR A 97 -1.34 2.87 -12.17
N GLU A 98 -1.28 3.67 -13.23
CA GLU A 98 -2.19 4.79 -13.47
C GLU A 98 -3.51 4.38 -14.18
N LEU A 99 -3.61 3.13 -14.63
CA LEU A 99 -4.82 2.59 -15.24
C LEU A 99 -6.00 2.68 -14.27
N LYS A 100 -7.18 3.07 -14.79
CA LYS A 100 -8.42 3.21 -14.01
C LYS A 100 -9.51 2.25 -14.49
N ASP A 101 -9.46 1.82 -15.75
CA ASP A 101 -10.47 0.93 -16.32
C ASP A 101 -10.21 -0.52 -15.90
N PRO A 102 -11.17 -1.19 -15.19
CA PRO A 102 -11.06 -2.61 -14.86
C PRO A 102 -10.90 -3.53 -16.08
N VAL A 103 -11.46 -3.17 -17.24
CA VAL A 103 -11.34 -3.96 -18.48
C VAL A 103 -9.89 -4.04 -18.93
N ALA A 104 -9.13 -2.96 -18.77
CA ALA A 104 -7.69 -2.96 -19.03
C ALA A 104 -6.94 -3.97 -18.16
N GLY A 105 -7.39 -4.14 -16.90
CA GLY A 105 -6.81 -5.11 -15.97
C GLY A 105 -7.01 -6.56 -16.38
N GLU A 106 -8.14 -6.90 -16.97
CA GLU A 106 -8.41 -8.28 -17.44
C GLU A 106 -7.40 -8.72 -18.51
N ARG A 107 -6.93 -7.80 -19.34
CA ARG A 107 -5.87 -8.05 -20.33
C ARG A 107 -4.52 -8.38 -19.68
N LEU A 108 -4.25 -7.87 -18.49
CA LEU A 108 -3.00 -8.07 -17.77
C LEU A 108 -2.95 -9.40 -16.99
N VAL A 109 -4.08 -9.99 -16.66
CA VAL A 109 -4.18 -11.16 -15.75
C VAL A 109 -3.26 -12.31 -16.18
N HIS A 110 -3.20 -12.64 -17.48
CA HIS A 110 -2.37 -13.74 -17.96
C HIS A 110 -0.85 -13.50 -17.78
N ARG A 111 -0.42 -12.24 -17.72
CA ARG A 111 0.99 -11.84 -17.54
C ARG A 111 1.50 -12.07 -16.11
N THR A 112 0.63 -12.31 -15.15
CA THR A 112 1.02 -12.69 -13.79
C THR A 112 1.80 -13.99 -13.71
N ARG A 113 1.79 -14.80 -14.78
CA ARG A 113 2.51 -16.07 -14.89
C ARG A 113 3.81 -15.97 -15.70
N HIS A 114 4.27 -14.75 -15.97
CA HIS A 114 5.50 -14.53 -16.72
C HIS A 114 6.72 -15.07 -15.95
N THR A 115 7.76 -15.52 -16.66
CA THR A 115 8.98 -16.08 -16.06
C THR A 115 9.86 -15.02 -15.37
N ASP A 116 9.82 -13.77 -15.84
CA ASP A 116 10.53 -12.64 -15.21
C ASP A 116 9.75 -12.12 -14.00
N ALA A 117 10.38 -12.17 -12.84
CA ALA A 117 9.80 -11.72 -11.57
C ALA A 117 9.40 -10.24 -11.58
N PHE A 118 10.15 -9.37 -12.29
CA PHE A 118 9.80 -7.96 -12.42
C PHE A 118 8.47 -7.78 -13.15
N VAL A 119 8.26 -8.51 -14.25
CA VAL A 119 7.00 -8.47 -15.01
C VAL A 119 5.84 -8.91 -14.13
N CYS A 120 6.00 -10.05 -13.43
CA CYS A 120 4.98 -10.54 -12.49
C CYS A 120 4.63 -9.50 -11.43
N ALA A 121 5.64 -8.91 -10.78
CA ALA A 121 5.46 -7.92 -9.72
C ALA A 121 4.80 -6.65 -10.24
N ALA A 122 5.23 -6.13 -11.39
CA ALA A 122 4.67 -4.93 -12.02
C ALA A 122 3.19 -5.13 -12.38
N VAL A 123 2.85 -6.27 -12.96
CA VAL A 123 1.48 -6.62 -13.32
C VAL A 123 0.60 -6.79 -12.07
N LEU A 124 1.07 -7.51 -11.06
CA LEU A 124 0.32 -7.65 -9.80
C LEU A 124 0.07 -6.29 -9.12
N ARG A 125 1.05 -5.38 -9.17
CA ARG A 125 0.90 -4.02 -8.65
C ARG A 125 -0.20 -3.26 -9.38
N ALA A 126 -0.22 -3.29 -10.71
CA ALA A 126 -1.28 -2.67 -11.52
C ALA A 126 -2.65 -3.28 -11.18
N LEU A 127 -2.76 -4.61 -11.09
CA LEU A 127 -3.99 -5.32 -10.76
C LEU A 127 -4.50 -4.99 -9.35
N ARG A 128 -3.61 -4.69 -8.40
CA ARG A 128 -3.98 -4.25 -7.06
C ARG A 128 -4.76 -2.93 -7.10
N GLU A 129 -4.29 -1.97 -7.89
CA GLU A 129 -4.95 -0.65 -8.03
C GLU A 129 -6.32 -0.77 -8.74
N LEU A 130 -6.42 -1.66 -9.73
CA LEU A 130 -7.64 -1.89 -10.51
C LEU A 130 -8.71 -2.71 -9.76
N ARG A 131 -8.33 -3.47 -8.72
CA ARG A 131 -9.23 -4.25 -7.84
C ARG A 131 -10.15 -5.21 -8.59
N ILE A 132 -9.68 -5.84 -9.65
CA ILE A 132 -10.48 -6.80 -10.43
C ILE A 132 -10.51 -8.19 -9.78
N ALA A 133 -11.68 -8.80 -9.72
CA ALA A 133 -11.87 -10.12 -9.11
C ALA A 133 -11.06 -11.22 -9.82
N ALA A 134 -10.86 -11.12 -11.13
CA ALA A 134 -10.09 -12.06 -11.93
C ALA A 134 -8.61 -12.18 -11.50
N ALA A 135 -8.09 -11.18 -10.74
CA ALA A 135 -6.73 -11.21 -10.20
C ALA A 135 -6.56 -12.13 -8.97
N ALA A 136 -7.65 -12.57 -8.33
CA ALA A 136 -7.59 -13.31 -7.07
C ALA A 136 -6.86 -14.67 -7.22
N GLU A 137 -7.24 -15.49 -8.20
CA GLU A 137 -6.61 -16.78 -8.46
C GLU A 137 -5.12 -16.67 -8.83
N PRO A 138 -4.73 -15.83 -9.80
CA PRO A 138 -3.32 -15.59 -10.12
C PRO A 138 -2.51 -15.09 -8.93
N ALA A 139 -3.04 -14.17 -8.13
CA ALA A 139 -2.37 -13.69 -6.94
C ALA A 139 -2.22 -14.79 -5.88
N SER A 140 -3.23 -15.66 -5.70
CA SER A 140 -3.13 -16.82 -4.81
C SER A 140 -2.03 -17.78 -5.23
N ALA A 141 -1.87 -18.04 -6.53
CA ALA A 141 -0.76 -18.83 -7.06
C ALA A 141 0.60 -18.15 -6.82
N ALA A 142 0.66 -16.81 -7.01
CA ALA A 142 1.88 -16.01 -6.85
C ALA A 142 2.37 -15.91 -5.39
N LEU A 143 1.55 -16.25 -4.39
CA LEU A 143 2.02 -16.40 -3.00
C LEU A 143 3.15 -17.42 -2.84
N ARG A 144 3.32 -18.34 -3.77
CA ARG A 144 4.37 -19.39 -3.74
C ARG A 144 5.58 -19.04 -4.60
N HIS A 145 5.63 -17.85 -5.20
CA HIS A 145 6.72 -17.43 -6.06
C HIS A 145 8.05 -17.35 -5.31
N ALA A 146 9.17 -17.68 -5.97
CA ALA A 146 10.50 -17.63 -5.36
C ALA A 146 10.90 -16.21 -4.93
N ASP A 147 10.58 -15.22 -5.75
CA ASP A 147 10.88 -13.81 -5.52
C ASP A 147 9.94 -13.21 -4.47
N ALA A 148 10.52 -12.55 -3.45
CA ALA A 148 9.78 -11.94 -2.35
C ALA A 148 8.92 -10.74 -2.80
N VAL A 149 9.38 -9.97 -3.80
CA VAL A 149 8.62 -8.82 -4.32
C VAL A 149 7.33 -9.30 -4.95
N VAL A 150 7.37 -10.39 -5.74
CA VAL A 150 6.18 -10.99 -6.35
C VAL A 150 5.20 -11.46 -5.28
N ARG A 151 5.70 -12.16 -4.23
CA ARG A 151 4.84 -12.59 -3.12
C ARG A 151 4.18 -11.41 -2.40
N ARG A 152 4.94 -10.32 -2.18
CA ARG A 152 4.44 -9.11 -1.52
C ARG A 152 3.35 -8.43 -2.35
N GLU A 153 3.52 -8.26 -3.66
CA GLU A 153 2.50 -7.68 -4.52
C GLU A 153 1.24 -8.57 -4.60
N ALA A 154 1.42 -9.90 -4.63
CA ALA A 154 0.31 -10.85 -4.57
C ALA A 154 -0.51 -10.72 -3.28
N ILE A 155 0.15 -10.57 -2.13
CA ILE A 155 -0.49 -10.29 -0.84
C ILE A 155 -1.30 -9.00 -0.91
N GLY A 156 -0.73 -7.95 -1.53
CA GLY A 156 -1.42 -6.68 -1.74
C GLY A 156 -2.72 -6.83 -2.53
N VAL A 157 -2.69 -7.57 -3.65
CA VAL A 157 -3.90 -7.86 -4.45
C VAL A 157 -4.96 -8.56 -3.61
N LEU A 158 -4.59 -9.64 -2.92
CA LEU A 158 -5.53 -10.46 -2.14
C LEU A 158 -6.12 -9.69 -0.95
N GLY A 159 -5.31 -8.84 -0.30
CA GLY A 159 -5.75 -7.99 0.80
C GLY A 159 -6.78 -6.95 0.32
N TRP A 160 -6.50 -6.23 -0.76
CA TRP A 160 -7.42 -5.24 -1.33
C TRP A 160 -8.72 -5.84 -1.84
N LEU A 161 -8.66 -7.04 -2.42
CA LEU A 161 -9.85 -7.79 -2.83
C LEU A 161 -10.61 -8.39 -1.65
N ARG A 162 -10.04 -8.37 -0.43
CA ARG A 162 -10.58 -9.07 0.75
C ARG A 162 -10.91 -10.53 0.43
N HIS A 163 -10.00 -11.18 -0.31
CA HIS A 163 -10.23 -12.52 -0.83
C HIS A 163 -10.17 -13.56 0.30
N ALA A 164 -11.32 -13.88 0.88
CA ALA A 164 -11.45 -14.78 2.03
C ALA A 164 -10.78 -16.16 1.85
N PRO A 165 -10.85 -16.82 0.67
CA PRO A 165 -10.18 -18.11 0.48
C PRO A 165 -8.66 -18.08 0.67
N ALA A 166 -8.02 -16.90 0.52
CA ALA A 166 -6.57 -16.76 0.69
C ALA A 166 -6.14 -16.58 2.16
N LEU A 167 -7.05 -16.34 3.10
CA LEU A 167 -6.70 -16.06 4.51
C LEU A 167 -5.79 -17.12 5.15
N PRO A 168 -5.96 -18.44 4.94
CA PRO A 168 -5.03 -19.43 5.49
C PRO A 168 -3.62 -19.31 4.91
N ASP A 169 -3.49 -19.00 3.63
CA ASP A 169 -2.19 -18.80 2.97
C ASP A 169 -1.53 -17.50 3.42
N LEU A 170 -2.30 -16.41 3.57
CA LEU A 170 -1.82 -15.16 4.13
C LEU A 170 -1.33 -15.33 5.58
N ALA A 171 -2.09 -16.07 6.43
CA ALA A 171 -1.68 -16.38 7.79
C ALA A 171 -0.36 -17.17 7.83
N ARG A 172 -0.17 -18.13 6.92
CA ARG A 172 1.07 -18.87 6.78
C ARG A 172 2.23 -17.96 6.35
N ARG A 173 2.00 -17.05 5.40
CA ARG A 173 3.02 -16.06 4.99
C ARG A 173 3.39 -15.11 6.13
N ALA A 174 2.43 -14.64 6.90
CA ALA A 174 2.67 -13.79 8.06
C ALA A 174 3.57 -14.45 9.12
N GLN A 175 3.50 -15.76 9.26
CA GLN A 175 4.24 -16.50 10.29
C GLN A 175 5.59 -17.06 9.81
N ALA A 176 5.69 -17.46 8.55
CA ALA A 176 6.77 -18.35 8.09
C ALA A 176 7.46 -17.90 6.79
N ASP A 177 7.13 -16.75 6.20
CA ASP A 177 7.89 -16.27 5.05
C ASP A 177 9.32 -15.88 5.48
N ALA A 178 10.31 -16.24 4.65
CA ALA A 178 11.71 -15.92 4.95
C ALA A 178 11.95 -14.41 4.96
N ASP A 179 11.22 -13.66 4.13
CA ASP A 179 11.34 -12.22 3.98
C ASP A 179 10.45 -11.47 4.97
N ALA A 180 11.02 -10.55 5.74
CA ALA A 180 10.29 -9.79 6.76
C ALA A 180 9.27 -8.81 6.17
N GLU A 181 9.53 -8.25 4.97
CA GLU A 181 8.57 -7.35 4.30
C GLU A 181 7.35 -8.13 3.81
N VAL A 182 7.54 -9.38 3.36
CA VAL A 182 6.44 -10.28 2.99
C VAL A 182 5.60 -10.63 4.23
N ARG A 183 6.25 -10.95 5.38
CA ARG A 183 5.53 -11.20 6.64
C ARG A 183 4.74 -9.97 7.08
N CYS A 184 5.36 -8.79 7.03
CA CYS A 184 4.72 -7.53 7.37
C CYS A 184 3.50 -7.22 6.47
N ALA A 185 3.66 -7.37 5.15
CA ALA A 185 2.57 -7.20 4.20
C ALA A 185 1.41 -8.18 4.45
N ALA A 186 1.72 -9.44 4.79
CA ALA A 186 0.72 -10.45 5.10
C ALA A 186 -0.06 -10.10 6.38
N VAL A 187 0.61 -9.63 7.42
CA VAL A 187 -0.03 -9.13 8.66
C VAL A 187 -0.98 -7.98 8.35
N GLY A 188 -0.55 -7.00 7.54
CA GLY A 188 -1.40 -5.89 7.11
C GLY A 188 -2.62 -6.34 6.30
N ALA A 189 -2.44 -7.31 5.39
CA ALA A 189 -3.52 -7.87 4.57
C ALA A 189 -4.56 -8.62 5.41
N LEU A 190 -4.14 -9.36 6.45
CA LEU A 190 -5.05 -10.01 7.41
C LEU A 190 -5.94 -8.99 8.13
N GLY A 191 -5.47 -7.74 8.28
CA GLY A 191 -6.24 -6.64 8.85
C GLY A 191 -7.40 -6.13 7.98
N LEU A 192 -7.46 -6.56 6.73
CA LEU A 192 -8.55 -6.25 5.79
C LEU A 192 -9.63 -7.34 5.75
N ALA A 193 -9.46 -8.44 6.52
CA ALA A 193 -10.44 -9.50 6.66
C ALA A 193 -11.78 -8.94 7.16
N ALA A 194 -12.88 -9.52 6.71
CA ALA A 194 -14.21 -9.15 7.18
C ALA A 194 -14.40 -9.52 8.66
N ALA A 195 -15.32 -8.87 9.34
CA ALA A 195 -15.52 -9.02 10.78
C ALA A 195 -15.79 -10.49 11.20
N GLU A 196 -16.54 -11.24 10.39
CA GLU A 196 -16.84 -12.67 10.60
C GLU A 196 -15.60 -13.57 10.50
N GLN A 197 -14.55 -13.10 9.87
CA GLN A 197 -13.28 -13.82 9.69
C GLN A 197 -12.23 -13.45 10.75
N ALA A 198 -12.52 -12.45 11.59
CA ALA A 198 -11.60 -11.95 12.59
C ALA A 198 -11.06 -13.06 13.52
N ALA A 199 -11.92 -14.01 13.89
CA ALA A 199 -11.51 -15.15 14.72
C ALA A 199 -10.47 -16.06 14.04
N ALA A 200 -10.56 -16.24 12.73
CA ALA A 200 -9.64 -17.09 11.97
C ALA A 200 -8.25 -16.46 11.82
N VAL A 201 -8.16 -15.13 11.77
CA VAL A 201 -6.89 -14.42 11.57
C VAL A 201 -6.18 -14.04 12.89
N LEU A 202 -6.93 -13.96 13.98
CA LEU A 202 -6.42 -13.52 15.29
C LEU A 202 -5.18 -14.29 15.78
N PRO A 203 -5.13 -15.65 15.70
CA PRO A 203 -3.95 -16.39 16.16
C PRO A 203 -2.66 -16.01 15.41
N ALA A 204 -2.75 -15.79 14.08
CA ALA A 204 -1.61 -15.36 13.27
C ALA A 204 -1.14 -13.96 13.64
N LEU A 205 -2.07 -13.05 13.90
CA LEU A 205 -1.76 -11.67 14.33
C LEU A 205 -1.11 -11.65 15.72
N CYS A 206 -1.60 -12.45 16.67
CA CYS A 206 -0.98 -12.57 17.99
C CYS A 206 0.43 -13.18 17.89
N ALA A 207 0.63 -14.19 17.04
CA ALA A 207 1.96 -14.77 16.81
C ALA A 207 2.94 -13.74 16.21
N ALA A 208 2.47 -12.90 15.31
CA ALA A 208 3.28 -11.85 14.66
C ALA A 208 3.79 -10.76 15.64
N LEU A 209 3.19 -10.59 16.82
CA LEU A 209 3.74 -9.74 17.88
C LEU A 209 5.07 -10.26 18.47
N ARG A 210 5.44 -11.50 18.16
CA ARG A 210 6.69 -12.13 18.59
C ARG A 210 7.67 -12.35 17.44
N ASP A 211 7.44 -11.69 16.29
CA ASP A 211 8.34 -11.79 15.14
C ASP A 211 9.74 -11.24 15.45
N ALA A 212 10.78 -11.78 14.82
CA ALA A 212 12.14 -11.31 14.97
C ALA A 212 12.30 -9.86 14.46
N ALA A 213 11.59 -9.47 13.41
CA ALA A 213 11.61 -8.13 12.84
C ALA A 213 10.60 -7.21 13.56
N TRP A 214 11.08 -6.11 14.12
CA TRP A 214 10.23 -5.18 14.86
C TRP A 214 9.14 -4.53 14.00
N GLN A 215 9.37 -4.36 12.68
CA GLN A 215 8.38 -3.83 11.74
C GLN A 215 7.15 -4.74 11.64
N VAL A 216 7.36 -6.07 11.68
CA VAL A 216 6.27 -7.05 11.68
C VAL A 216 5.49 -6.96 12.99
N ARG A 217 6.19 -6.83 14.14
CA ARG A 217 5.56 -6.65 15.45
C ARG A 217 4.76 -5.34 15.52
N GLU A 218 5.29 -4.24 14.97
CA GLU A 218 4.59 -2.95 14.86
C GLU A 218 3.31 -3.05 14.06
N GLU A 219 3.36 -3.69 12.87
CA GLU A 219 2.17 -3.89 12.04
C GLU A 219 1.15 -4.81 12.72
N ALA A 220 1.61 -5.86 13.41
CA ALA A 220 0.74 -6.74 14.19
C ALA A 220 0.00 -6.00 15.30
N ALA A 221 0.71 -5.17 16.07
CA ALA A 221 0.09 -4.34 17.10
C ALA A 221 -0.97 -3.38 16.53
N THR A 222 -0.71 -2.79 15.36
CA THR A 222 -1.65 -1.90 14.66
C THR A 222 -2.88 -2.67 14.17
N THR A 223 -2.67 -3.85 13.59
CA THR A 223 -3.71 -4.67 12.96
C THR A 223 -4.65 -5.28 13.99
N LEU A 224 -4.12 -5.75 15.12
CA LEU A 224 -4.94 -6.26 16.24
C LEU A 224 -5.94 -5.24 16.75
N GLY A 225 -5.56 -3.97 16.87
CA GLY A 225 -6.46 -2.89 17.27
C GLY A 225 -7.60 -2.62 16.29
N LYS A 226 -7.47 -3.04 15.03
CA LYS A 226 -8.51 -2.91 14.00
C LYS A 226 -9.45 -4.13 14.00
N VAL A 227 -8.89 -5.34 14.10
CA VAL A 227 -9.60 -6.61 13.91
C VAL A 227 -10.37 -7.05 15.14
N ALA A 228 -9.83 -6.85 16.35
CA ALA A 228 -10.33 -7.44 17.57
C ALA A 228 -11.46 -6.59 18.25
N GLN A 229 -12.43 -6.11 17.49
CA GLN A 229 -13.51 -5.27 18.04
C GLN A 229 -14.57 -6.05 18.84
N ALA A 230 -14.81 -7.33 18.49
CA ALA A 230 -15.78 -8.17 19.19
C ALA A 230 -15.25 -8.64 20.56
N ARG A 231 -16.11 -8.71 21.57
CA ARG A 231 -15.72 -9.00 22.97
C ARG A 231 -14.82 -10.24 23.16
N PRO A 232 -15.14 -11.44 22.65
CA PRO A 232 -14.27 -12.61 22.89
C PRO A 232 -12.88 -12.45 22.27
N LEU A 233 -12.77 -11.83 21.10
CA LEU A 233 -11.49 -11.60 20.41
C LEU A 233 -10.70 -10.48 21.08
N ARG A 234 -11.39 -9.46 21.59
CA ARG A 234 -10.78 -8.32 22.28
C ARG A 234 -9.94 -8.73 23.47
N ALA A 235 -10.44 -9.63 24.33
CA ALA A 235 -9.71 -10.06 25.51
C ALA A 235 -8.36 -10.72 25.16
N VAL A 236 -8.34 -11.58 24.14
CA VAL A 236 -7.10 -12.22 23.64
C VAL A 236 -6.14 -11.20 23.05
N ALA A 237 -6.64 -10.31 22.21
CA ALA A 237 -5.81 -9.27 21.58
C ALA A 237 -5.24 -8.28 22.62
N CYS A 238 -6.05 -7.85 23.60
CA CYS A 238 -5.61 -6.94 24.65
C CYS A 238 -4.51 -7.58 25.52
N ALA A 239 -4.63 -8.86 25.88
CA ALA A 239 -3.58 -9.55 26.61
C ALA A 239 -2.24 -9.54 25.83
N ALA A 240 -2.27 -9.90 24.54
CA ALA A 240 -1.09 -9.89 23.70
C ALA A 240 -0.52 -8.46 23.48
N LEU A 241 -1.38 -7.44 23.37
CA LEU A 241 -0.97 -6.04 23.23
C LEU A 241 -0.35 -5.49 24.53
N ARG A 242 -0.82 -5.92 25.72
CA ARG A 242 -0.19 -5.55 26.99
C ARG A 242 1.23 -6.12 27.08
N GLU A 243 1.46 -7.36 26.65
CA GLU A 243 2.82 -7.92 26.55
C GLU A 243 3.69 -7.10 25.57
N ALA A 244 3.14 -6.65 24.44
CA ALA A 244 3.85 -5.81 23.48
C ALA A 244 4.20 -4.39 23.99
N MET A 245 3.63 -3.94 25.11
CA MET A 245 4.07 -2.72 25.79
C MET A 245 5.47 -2.83 26.42
N GLU A 246 6.02 -4.04 26.54
CA GLU A 246 7.38 -4.31 27.03
C GLU A 246 8.41 -4.47 25.89
N ASP A 247 8.01 -4.30 24.61
CA ASP A 247 8.90 -4.45 23.46
C ASP A 247 10.11 -3.53 23.54
N ASP A 248 11.28 -3.98 23.09
CA ASP A 248 12.52 -3.20 23.04
C ASP A 248 12.37 -1.94 22.17
N TYR A 249 11.54 -2.01 21.13
CA TYR A 249 11.30 -0.93 20.19
C TYR A 249 10.10 -0.09 20.61
N TRP A 250 10.34 1.18 20.93
CA TRP A 250 9.29 2.10 21.33
C TRP A 250 8.19 2.30 20.28
N GLN A 251 8.48 2.07 18.99
CA GLN A 251 7.50 2.12 17.89
C GLN A 251 6.43 1.02 18.08
N VAL A 252 6.84 -0.19 18.45
CA VAL A 252 5.92 -1.29 18.76
C VAL A 252 5.07 -0.94 19.98
N ARG A 253 5.69 -0.44 21.06
CA ARG A 253 4.97 0.02 22.27
C ARG A 253 3.94 1.11 21.94
N LEU A 254 4.28 2.06 21.04
CA LEU A 254 3.37 3.11 20.60
C LEU A 254 2.14 2.54 19.92
N ARG A 255 2.31 1.56 19.01
CA ARG A 255 1.18 0.93 18.32
C ARG A 255 0.35 0.08 19.27
N ALA A 256 0.99 -0.60 20.20
CA ALA A 256 0.29 -1.34 21.25
C ALA A 256 -0.56 -0.41 22.13
N ALA A 257 0.02 0.70 22.61
CA ALA A 257 -0.71 1.70 23.39
C ALA A 257 -1.94 2.25 22.65
N ARG A 258 -1.77 2.64 21.37
CA ARG A 258 -2.85 3.09 20.50
C ARG A 258 -3.96 2.06 20.37
N SER A 259 -3.60 0.81 20.18
CA SER A 259 -4.54 -0.29 20.01
C SER A 259 -5.29 -0.62 21.30
N LEU A 260 -4.61 -0.59 22.44
CA LEU A 260 -5.20 -0.76 23.78
C LEU A 260 -6.21 0.36 24.10
N GLY A 261 -5.88 1.63 23.78
CA GLY A 261 -6.80 2.77 23.89
C GLY A 261 -8.05 2.57 23.03
N ARG A 262 -7.88 2.28 21.76
CA ARG A 262 -8.98 2.01 20.81
C ARG A 262 -9.89 0.85 21.24
N LEU A 263 -9.31 -0.20 21.82
CA LEU A 263 -10.04 -1.35 22.35
C LEU A 263 -10.62 -1.08 23.74
N ARG A 264 -10.28 0.07 24.35
CA ARG A 264 -10.71 0.48 25.70
C ARG A 264 -10.41 -0.58 26.76
N ASP A 265 -9.17 -1.06 26.78
CA ASP A 265 -8.75 -2.10 27.72
C ASP A 265 -8.41 -1.51 29.09
N ALA A 266 -9.31 -1.69 30.05
CA ALA A 266 -9.11 -1.19 31.43
C ALA A 266 -7.93 -1.86 32.15
N GLU A 267 -7.55 -3.09 31.77
CA GLU A 267 -6.41 -3.80 32.35
C GLU A 267 -5.07 -3.24 31.85
N ALA A 268 -5.06 -2.44 30.77
CA ALA A 268 -3.86 -1.78 30.27
C ALA A 268 -3.46 -0.54 31.08
N LEU A 269 -4.27 -0.12 32.05
CA LEU A 269 -4.02 1.11 32.83
C LEU A 269 -2.59 1.18 33.40
N PRO A 270 -2.02 0.16 34.06
CA PRO A 270 -0.69 0.24 34.65
C PRO A 270 0.40 0.48 33.61
N VAL A 271 0.41 -0.29 32.52
CA VAL A 271 1.44 -0.21 31.47
C VAL A 271 1.33 1.09 30.66
N LEU A 272 0.13 1.65 30.49
CA LEU A 272 -0.09 2.94 29.87
C LEU A 272 0.38 4.10 30.77
N ILE A 273 0.17 4.02 32.10
CA ILE A 273 0.68 5.01 33.07
C ILE A 273 2.21 4.98 33.06
N GLU A 274 2.82 3.80 33.09
CA GLU A 274 4.29 3.67 32.99
C GLU A 274 4.85 4.31 31.70
N ALA A 275 4.17 4.12 30.58
CA ALA A 275 4.56 4.69 29.30
C ALA A 275 4.57 6.23 29.27
N LEU A 276 3.88 6.93 30.20
CA LEU A 276 3.94 8.39 30.34
C LEU A 276 5.33 8.89 30.80
N ALA A 277 6.17 8.03 31.38
CA ALA A 277 7.52 8.36 31.80
C ALA A 277 8.61 7.98 30.78
N HIS A 278 8.23 7.44 29.59
CA HIS A 278 9.18 6.96 28.60
C HIS A 278 9.98 8.11 27.96
N ARG A 279 11.24 7.84 27.58
CA ARG A 279 12.13 8.85 26.94
C ARG A 279 11.59 9.42 25.61
N ALA A 280 10.86 8.61 24.81
CA ALA A 280 10.29 9.02 23.53
C ALA A 280 8.99 9.78 23.73
N GLY A 281 8.96 11.08 23.39
CA GLY A 281 7.79 11.95 23.50
C GLY A 281 6.56 11.43 22.76
N ASN A 282 6.75 10.83 21.59
CA ASN A 282 5.67 10.24 20.82
C ASN A 282 4.95 9.10 21.57
N LEU A 283 5.70 8.27 22.32
CA LEU A 283 5.09 7.21 23.14
C LEU A 283 4.36 7.80 24.34
N ARG A 284 4.93 8.80 25.04
CA ARG A 284 4.26 9.50 26.14
C ARG A 284 2.94 10.14 25.69
N LYS A 285 2.97 10.83 24.52
CA LYS A 285 1.77 11.40 23.90
C LYS A 285 0.69 10.34 23.63
N GLU A 286 1.09 9.23 22.99
CA GLU A 286 0.15 8.16 22.64
C GLU A 286 -0.44 7.49 23.90
N ALA A 287 0.39 7.30 24.93
CA ALA A 287 -0.07 6.77 26.23
C ALA A 287 -1.12 7.69 26.87
N ALA A 288 -0.91 9.01 26.83
CA ALA A 288 -1.90 9.97 27.32
C ALA A 288 -3.22 9.90 26.54
N ILE A 289 -3.17 9.78 25.22
CA ILE A 289 -4.35 9.61 24.36
C ILE A 289 -5.07 8.30 24.72
N ALA A 290 -4.32 7.19 24.79
CA ALA A 290 -4.87 5.88 25.09
C ALA A 290 -5.56 5.84 26.47
N LEU A 291 -4.97 6.45 27.51
CA LEU A 291 -5.57 6.57 28.84
C LEU A 291 -6.91 7.32 28.81
N GLY A 292 -6.99 8.40 28.00
CA GLY A 292 -8.25 9.13 27.79
C GLY A 292 -9.30 8.32 27.02
N GLU A 293 -8.90 7.40 26.13
CA GLU A 293 -9.81 6.50 25.39
C GLU A 293 -10.28 5.32 26.24
N VAL A 294 -9.40 4.78 27.10
CA VAL A 294 -9.77 3.74 28.10
C VAL A 294 -10.85 4.24 29.02
N GLY A 295 -10.79 5.49 29.44
CA GLY A 295 -11.87 6.12 30.20
C GLY A 295 -11.85 5.81 31.69
N ASP A 296 -10.73 5.36 32.26
CA ASP A 296 -10.61 4.99 33.67
C ASP A 296 -10.10 6.20 34.51
N THR A 297 -10.90 6.65 35.44
CA THR A 297 -10.59 7.81 36.30
C THR A 297 -9.35 7.62 37.17
N ARG A 298 -8.90 6.41 37.40
CA ARG A 298 -7.64 6.11 38.11
C ARG A 298 -6.39 6.66 37.37
N ALA A 299 -6.50 7.00 36.07
CA ALA A 299 -5.45 7.66 35.29
C ALA A 299 -5.32 9.16 35.62
N LEU A 300 -6.30 9.81 36.28
CA LEU A 300 -6.32 11.28 36.44
C LEU A 300 -5.07 11.86 37.09
N ALA A 301 -4.54 11.22 38.14
CA ALA A 301 -3.35 11.71 38.82
C ALA A 301 -2.11 11.71 37.89
N ALA A 302 -1.91 10.63 37.14
CA ALA A 302 -0.78 10.49 36.21
C ALA A 302 -0.91 11.45 35.01
N LEU A 303 -2.10 11.60 34.44
CA LEU A 303 -2.39 12.53 33.35
C LEU A 303 -2.22 14.00 33.80
N SER A 304 -2.64 14.33 35.04
CA SER A 304 -2.44 15.67 35.61
C SER A 304 -0.94 16.00 35.72
N ALA A 305 -0.13 15.06 36.19
CA ALA A 305 1.33 15.22 36.24
C ALA A 305 1.93 15.39 34.81
N ALA A 306 1.50 14.58 33.85
CA ALA A 306 1.94 14.67 32.44
C ALA A 306 1.46 15.96 31.74
N SER A 307 0.51 16.70 32.32
CA SER A 307 0.09 18.03 31.82
C SER A 307 1.17 19.12 32.00
N ALA A 308 2.29 18.81 32.70
CA ALA A 308 3.47 19.64 32.84
C ALA A 308 4.70 19.08 32.05
N ASP A 309 4.50 18.09 31.18
CA ASP A 309 5.57 17.47 30.37
C ASP A 309 6.37 18.52 29.57
N PRO A 310 7.70 18.36 29.37
CA PRO A 310 8.50 19.25 28.55
C PRO A 310 8.02 19.32 27.08
N ASP A 311 7.44 18.23 26.55
CA ASP A 311 6.91 18.17 25.19
C ASP A 311 5.49 18.80 25.14
N PRO A 312 5.25 19.84 24.32
CA PRO A 312 3.97 20.51 24.22
C PRO A 312 2.83 19.59 23.72
N GLU A 313 3.15 18.61 22.87
CA GLU A 313 2.18 17.65 22.35
C GLU A 313 1.72 16.66 23.45
N VAL A 314 2.62 16.26 24.34
CA VAL A 314 2.28 15.44 25.50
C VAL A 314 1.39 16.24 26.46
N ARG A 315 1.74 17.50 26.77
CA ARG A 315 0.89 18.39 27.60
C ARG A 315 -0.50 18.51 27.05
N LYS A 316 -0.62 18.75 25.72
CA LYS A 316 -1.92 18.88 25.06
C LYS A 316 -2.75 17.59 25.15
N ALA A 317 -2.14 16.44 24.84
CA ALA A 317 -2.81 15.14 24.92
C ALA A 317 -3.28 14.83 26.35
N SER A 318 -2.43 15.09 27.36
CA SER A 318 -2.74 14.84 28.76
C SER A 318 -3.91 15.71 29.25
N ARG A 319 -3.92 17.00 28.93
CA ARG A 319 -5.03 17.91 29.29
C ARG A 319 -6.36 17.48 28.66
N LEU A 320 -6.34 17.08 27.38
CA LEU A 320 -7.54 16.56 26.71
C LEU A 320 -8.01 15.25 27.33
N ALA A 321 -7.11 14.36 27.73
CA ALA A 321 -7.46 13.13 28.42
C ALA A 321 -8.08 13.43 29.82
N VAL A 322 -7.49 14.35 30.59
CA VAL A 322 -8.08 14.80 31.87
C VAL A 322 -9.50 15.33 31.68
N GLN A 323 -9.74 16.20 30.68
CA GLN A 323 -11.07 16.74 30.40
C GLN A 323 -12.12 15.67 30.05
N ARG A 324 -11.67 14.56 29.42
CA ARG A 324 -12.57 13.43 29.09
C ARG A 324 -12.93 12.58 30.28
N LEU A 325 -12.07 12.56 31.31
CA LEU A 325 -12.25 11.73 32.51
C LEU A 325 -12.91 12.49 33.67
N SER A 326 -12.94 13.82 33.61
CA SER A 326 -13.62 14.70 34.57
C SER A 326 -15.10 14.90 34.24
#